data_34641edda08a6b39cc2bebdebc3a18b2
#
_entry.id   34641edda08a6b39cc2bebdebc3a18b2
#
_cell.length_a   1.000
_cell.length_b   1.000
_cell.length_c   1.000
_cell.angle_alpha   90.00
_cell.angle_beta   90.00
_cell.angle_gamma   90.00
#
_symmetry.space_group_name_H-M   'P 1'
#
loop_
_entity.id
_entity.type
_entity.pdbx_description
1 polymer ?
#
loop_
_entity_poly.entity_id
_entity_poly.type
_entity_poly.pdbx_seq_one_letter_code
_entity_poly.pdbx_strand_id
1 'polypeptide(L)'
;MSVVNKKLTDTILSMSLLTVMAGAAIAPALGVIKAHFSDAPELLVQFIVSIPALFIIITNLFFLNISRHYGTRAIALFGLVLYVLAGAGCFLASDIYVLLVLRALLGVSVGLVMPLSTGLLAYYYPPEQQAHLMGLSAAMNQMGGVVATLLAGLLSAIGWRWAFLVYLLGLIAVVMVAVYLPDDHLGSANKRGIPFQPRQLLKFHPSVNGMLLLMMIFFIYPTNFAI
;
A
#
# COMPACT_ATOMS: atom_id res chain seq x y z
N MET A 1 22.69 -4.66 17.52
CA MET A 1 21.25 -4.30 17.50
C MET A 1 20.60 -4.90 18.74
N SER A 2 19.99 -4.10 19.61
CA SER A 2 19.25 -4.64 20.77
C SER A 2 18.02 -5.41 20.28
N VAL A 3 17.56 -6.40 21.06
CA VAL A 3 16.37 -7.24 20.73
C VAL A 3 15.10 -6.38 20.48
N VAL A 4 15.02 -5.23 21.16
CA VAL A 4 13.93 -4.26 20.99
C VAL A 4 13.93 -3.64 19.59
N ASN A 5 15.12 -3.32 19.05
CA ASN A 5 15.24 -2.78 17.69
C ASN A 5 14.84 -3.79 16.61
N LYS A 6 15.12 -5.09 16.79
CA LYS A 6 14.78 -6.12 15.82
C LYS A 6 13.26 -6.30 15.67
N LYS A 7 12.52 -6.40 16.78
CA LYS A 7 11.05 -6.56 16.76
C LYS A 7 10.35 -5.36 16.12
N LEU A 8 10.86 -4.15 16.38
CA LEU A 8 10.33 -2.93 15.75
C LEU A 8 10.60 -2.94 14.23
N THR A 9 11.82 -3.33 13.82
CA THR A 9 12.15 -3.50 12.40
C THR A 9 11.20 -4.48 11.72
N ASP A 10 11.03 -5.67 12.30
CA ASP A 10 10.17 -6.72 11.74
C ASP A 10 8.71 -6.23 11.63
N THR A 11 8.24 -5.44 12.62
CA THR A 11 6.90 -4.84 12.59
C THR A 11 6.76 -3.85 11.43
N ILE A 12 7.72 -2.96 11.22
CA ILE A 12 7.68 -1.98 10.12
C ILE A 12 7.76 -2.70 8.77
N LEU A 13 8.61 -3.72 8.66
CA LEU A 13 8.76 -4.51 7.45
C LEU A 13 7.49 -5.33 7.13
N SER A 14 6.77 -5.82 8.14
CA SER A 14 5.48 -6.49 7.93
C SER A 14 4.43 -5.56 7.34
N MET A 15 4.43 -4.27 7.73
CA MET A 15 3.57 -3.26 7.11
C MET A 15 3.92 -3.05 5.63
N SER A 16 5.22 -2.99 5.32
CA SER A 16 5.69 -2.86 3.93
C SER A 16 5.25 -4.02 3.06
N LEU A 17 5.32 -5.26 3.56
CA LEU A 17 4.87 -6.46 2.85
C LEU A 17 3.42 -6.37 2.37
N LEU A 18 2.53 -5.79 3.18
CA LEU A 18 1.10 -5.70 2.86
C LEU A 18 0.76 -4.69 1.76
N THR A 19 1.59 -3.67 1.56
CA THR A 19 1.27 -2.58 0.63
C THR A 19 1.14 -3.04 -0.82
N VAL A 20 2.04 -3.90 -1.29
CA VAL A 20 1.99 -4.47 -2.66
C VAL A 20 0.99 -5.62 -2.76
N MET A 21 0.77 -6.37 -1.66
CA MET A 21 -0.24 -7.43 -1.62
C MET A 21 -1.63 -6.94 -2.02
N ALA A 22 -1.98 -5.69 -1.65
CA ALA A 22 -3.29 -5.10 -1.94
C ALA A 22 -3.65 -5.10 -3.43
N GLY A 23 -2.68 -4.83 -4.29
CA GLY A 23 -2.87 -4.86 -5.75
C GLY A 23 -2.64 -6.25 -6.35
N ALA A 24 -1.61 -6.95 -5.89
CA ALA A 24 -1.17 -8.21 -6.48
C ALA A 24 -2.19 -9.36 -6.32
N ALA A 25 -2.94 -9.40 -5.22
CA ALA A 25 -3.91 -10.46 -4.95
C ALA A 25 -5.07 -10.52 -5.93
N ILE A 26 -5.42 -9.42 -6.62
CA ILE A 26 -6.56 -9.41 -7.54
C ILE A 26 -6.21 -9.96 -8.93
N ALA A 27 -4.95 -9.82 -9.36
CA ALA A 27 -4.54 -10.12 -10.72
C ALA A 27 -4.94 -11.55 -11.19
N PRO A 28 -4.68 -12.63 -10.42
CA PRO A 28 -5.07 -13.97 -10.82
C PRO A 28 -6.59 -14.20 -10.76
N ALA A 29 -7.33 -13.47 -9.94
CA ALA A 29 -8.77 -13.62 -9.80
C ALA A 29 -9.56 -12.81 -10.83
N LEU A 30 -8.94 -11.86 -11.53
CA LEU A 30 -9.65 -10.90 -12.40
C LEU A 30 -10.43 -11.58 -13.54
N GLY A 31 -9.86 -12.61 -14.15
CA GLY A 31 -10.54 -13.37 -15.21
C GLY A 31 -11.80 -14.07 -14.72
N VAL A 32 -11.74 -14.67 -13.52
CA VAL A 32 -12.89 -15.36 -12.90
C VAL A 32 -13.96 -14.35 -12.45
N ILE A 33 -13.54 -13.18 -11.96
CA ILE A 33 -14.44 -12.07 -11.60
C ILE A 33 -15.16 -11.55 -12.85
N LYS A 34 -14.45 -11.35 -13.96
CA LYS A 34 -15.04 -10.91 -15.24
C LYS A 34 -16.08 -11.91 -15.74
N ALA A 35 -15.80 -13.20 -15.64
CA ALA A 35 -16.74 -14.25 -16.03
C ALA A 35 -17.99 -14.30 -15.12
N HIS A 36 -17.82 -14.01 -13.81
CA HIS A 36 -18.94 -14.00 -12.87
C HIS A 36 -19.85 -12.77 -13.04
N PHE A 37 -19.29 -11.61 -13.36
CA PHE A 37 -20.02 -10.36 -13.62
C PHE A 37 -20.12 -10.08 -15.13
N SER A 38 -20.48 -11.08 -15.94
CA SER A 38 -20.57 -10.97 -17.40
C SER A 38 -21.54 -9.88 -17.87
N ASP A 39 -22.59 -9.61 -17.10
CA ASP A 39 -23.60 -8.59 -17.38
C ASP A 39 -23.16 -7.17 -17.00
N ALA A 40 -22.07 -7.03 -16.25
CA ALA A 40 -21.55 -5.74 -15.85
C ALA A 40 -20.73 -5.10 -16.98
N PRO A 41 -20.82 -3.77 -17.17
CA PRO A 41 -19.94 -3.06 -18.09
C PRO A 41 -18.46 -3.37 -17.84
N GLU A 42 -17.70 -3.66 -18.88
CA GLU A 42 -16.28 -4.02 -18.78
C GLU A 42 -15.47 -2.96 -18.03
N LEU A 43 -15.87 -1.70 -18.14
CA LEU A 43 -15.27 -0.57 -17.45
C LEU A 43 -15.33 -0.72 -15.91
N LEU A 44 -16.42 -1.26 -15.36
CA LEU A 44 -16.55 -1.51 -13.91
C LEU A 44 -15.58 -2.59 -13.44
N VAL A 45 -15.36 -3.62 -14.25
CA VAL A 45 -14.37 -4.68 -13.94
C VAL A 45 -12.95 -4.11 -13.93
N GLN A 46 -12.62 -3.19 -14.84
CA GLN A 46 -11.33 -2.51 -14.86
C GLN A 46 -11.16 -1.59 -13.65
N PHE A 47 -12.24 -0.96 -13.18
CA PHE A 47 -12.20 -0.14 -11.97
C PHE A 47 -11.86 -0.92 -10.70
N ILE A 48 -12.14 -2.23 -10.64
CA ILE A 48 -11.75 -3.08 -9.51
C ILE A 48 -10.22 -3.03 -9.27
N VAL A 49 -9.43 -2.87 -10.32
CA VAL A 49 -7.97 -2.77 -10.25
C VAL A 49 -7.50 -1.33 -10.02
N SER A 50 -8.13 -0.36 -10.66
CA SER A 50 -7.65 1.03 -10.69
C SER A 50 -8.16 1.90 -9.53
N ILE A 51 -9.33 1.63 -8.98
CA ILE A 51 -9.91 2.39 -7.86
C ILE A 51 -8.98 2.42 -6.63
N PRO A 52 -8.39 1.29 -6.17
CA PRO A 52 -7.47 1.35 -5.04
C PRO A 52 -6.31 2.32 -5.28
N ALA A 53 -5.73 2.33 -6.47
CA ALA A 53 -4.61 3.22 -6.80
C ALA A 53 -5.02 4.70 -6.71
N LEU A 54 -6.21 5.05 -7.17
CA LEU A 54 -6.76 6.40 -7.04
C LEU A 54 -6.88 6.82 -5.57
N PHE A 55 -7.47 5.95 -4.73
CA PHE A 55 -7.64 6.24 -3.31
C PHE A 55 -6.33 6.24 -2.53
N ILE A 56 -5.32 5.46 -2.93
CA ILE A 56 -3.95 5.56 -2.39
C ILE A 56 -3.40 6.97 -2.64
N ILE A 57 -3.50 7.50 -3.85
CA ILE A 57 -3.01 8.84 -4.19
C ILE A 57 -3.74 9.90 -3.36
N ILE A 58 -5.07 9.87 -3.32
CA ILE A 58 -5.87 10.81 -2.55
C ILE A 58 -5.47 10.78 -1.07
N THR A 59 -5.38 9.59 -0.48
CA THR A 59 -5.03 9.44 0.93
C THR A 59 -3.61 9.93 1.23
N ASN A 60 -2.65 9.67 0.33
CA ASN A 60 -1.28 10.16 0.48
C ASN A 60 -1.21 11.69 0.50
N LEU A 61 -2.04 12.40 -0.25
CA LEU A 61 -2.10 13.86 -0.22
C LEU A 61 -2.53 14.39 1.16
N PHE A 62 -3.44 13.69 1.83
CA PHE A 62 -3.93 14.08 3.15
C PHE A 62 -3.13 13.48 4.32
N PHE A 63 -2.23 12.55 4.04
CA PHE A 63 -1.46 11.82 5.06
C PHE A 63 -0.72 12.75 6.04
N LEU A 64 -0.08 13.81 5.54
CA LEU A 64 0.63 14.77 6.39
C LEU A 64 -0.29 15.48 7.39
N ASN A 65 -1.50 15.81 6.98
CA ASN A 65 -2.48 16.42 7.86
C ASN A 65 -2.96 15.44 8.93
N ILE A 66 -3.21 14.19 8.54
CA ILE A 66 -3.64 13.12 9.43
C ILE A 66 -2.55 12.82 10.47
N SER A 67 -1.29 12.70 10.04
CA SER A 67 -0.15 12.37 10.91
C SER A 67 0.22 13.48 11.91
N ARG A 68 -0.25 14.71 11.69
CA ARG A 68 -0.10 15.82 12.66
C ARG A 68 -1.08 15.74 13.83
N HIS A 69 -2.27 15.18 13.59
CA HIS A 69 -3.35 15.16 14.58
C HIS A 69 -3.44 13.83 15.35
N TYR A 70 -3.00 12.76 14.73
CA TYR A 70 -3.13 11.40 15.30
C TYR A 70 -1.76 10.77 15.54
N GLY A 71 -1.66 9.97 16.61
CA GLY A 71 -0.48 9.19 16.92
C GLY A 71 -0.18 8.14 15.86
N THR A 72 1.09 7.87 15.65
CA THR A 72 1.59 6.93 14.64
C THR A 72 0.97 5.54 14.79
N ARG A 73 0.87 5.05 16.04
CA ARG A 73 0.26 3.75 16.35
C ARG A 73 -1.23 3.71 16.00
N ALA A 74 -1.96 4.79 16.28
CA ALA A 74 -3.39 4.88 15.96
C ALA A 74 -3.62 4.84 14.45
N ILE A 75 -2.83 5.58 13.66
CA ILE A 75 -2.92 5.58 12.19
C ILE A 75 -2.57 4.19 11.64
N ALA A 76 -1.51 3.56 12.15
CA ALA A 76 -1.09 2.23 11.72
C ALA A 76 -2.17 1.19 11.99
N LEU A 77 -2.72 1.15 13.20
CA LEU A 77 -3.78 0.21 13.58
C LEU A 77 -5.05 0.45 12.77
N PHE A 78 -5.49 1.70 12.65
CA PHE A 78 -6.66 2.03 11.83
C PHE A 78 -6.46 1.60 10.37
N GLY A 79 -5.32 1.94 9.77
CA GLY A 79 -4.99 1.54 8.41
C GLY A 79 -4.97 0.02 8.23
N LEU A 80 -4.30 -0.72 9.12
CA LEU A 80 -4.20 -2.18 9.02
C LEU A 80 -5.53 -2.90 9.30
N VAL A 81 -6.31 -2.44 10.27
CA VAL A 81 -7.64 -3.00 10.53
C VAL A 81 -8.55 -2.75 9.34
N LEU A 82 -8.53 -1.53 8.78
CA LEU A 82 -9.27 -1.21 7.56
C LEU A 82 -8.82 -2.08 6.38
N TYR A 83 -7.51 -2.36 6.26
CA TYR A 83 -6.94 -3.26 5.26
C TYR A 83 -7.55 -4.66 5.33
N VAL A 84 -7.59 -5.23 6.53
CA VAL A 84 -8.14 -6.58 6.74
C VAL A 84 -9.65 -6.59 6.49
N LEU A 85 -10.38 -5.63 7.04
CA LEU A 85 -11.84 -5.57 6.91
C LEU A 85 -12.26 -5.32 5.46
N ALA A 86 -11.65 -4.36 4.79
CA ALA A 86 -11.98 -4.04 3.40
C ALA A 86 -11.51 -5.15 2.44
N GLY A 87 -10.29 -5.68 2.65
CA GLY A 87 -9.73 -6.73 1.81
C GLY A 87 -10.48 -8.05 1.96
N ALA A 88 -10.62 -8.57 3.19
CA ALA A 88 -11.36 -9.80 3.45
C ALA A 88 -12.88 -9.61 3.22
N GLY A 89 -13.41 -8.41 3.46
CA GLY A 89 -14.80 -8.07 3.18
C GLY A 89 -15.22 -8.30 1.73
N CYS A 90 -14.29 -8.18 0.78
CA CYS A 90 -14.54 -8.51 -0.62
C CYS A 90 -15.01 -9.96 -0.83
N PHE A 91 -14.69 -10.88 0.10
CA PHE A 91 -15.21 -12.25 0.09
C PHE A 91 -16.75 -12.30 0.17
N LEU A 92 -17.34 -11.36 0.94
CA LEU A 92 -18.79 -11.27 1.15
C LEU A 92 -19.50 -10.44 0.08
N ALA A 93 -18.76 -9.82 -0.84
CA ALA A 93 -19.36 -8.99 -1.88
C ALA A 93 -20.24 -9.82 -2.81
N SER A 94 -21.51 -9.45 -2.92
CA SER A 94 -22.50 -10.06 -3.83
C SER A 94 -22.71 -9.25 -5.09
N ASP A 95 -22.33 -7.96 -5.06
CA ASP A 95 -22.51 -7.00 -6.14
C ASP A 95 -21.16 -6.32 -6.47
N ILE A 96 -20.99 -5.96 -7.73
CA ILE A 96 -19.79 -5.28 -8.23
C ILE A 96 -19.59 -3.91 -7.58
N TYR A 97 -20.66 -3.19 -7.26
CA TYR A 97 -20.58 -1.88 -6.61
C TYR A 97 -20.05 -2.01 -5.17
N VAL A 98 -20.50 -3.02 -4.43
CA VAL A 98 -20.00 -3.32 -3.09
C VAL A 98 -18.50 -3.66 -3.17
N LEU A 99 -18.11 -4.46 -4.16
CA LEU A 99 -16.72 -4.81 -4.40
C LEU A 99 -15.86 -3.55 -4.68
N LEU A 100 -16.35 -2.61 -5.49
CA LEU A 100 -15.67 -1.36 -5.79
C LEU A 100 -15.50 -0.46 -4.56
N VAL A 101 -16.53 -0.35 -3.70
CA VAL A 101 -16.44 0.40 -2.44
C VAL A 101 -15.41 -0.20 -1.51
N LEU A 102 -15.40 -1.52 -1.33
CA LEU A 102 -14.41 -2.20 -0.51
C LEU A 102 -12.99 -2.04 -1.08
N ARG A 103 -12.83 -2.01 -2.40
CA ARG A 103 -11.57 -1.72 -3.07
C ARG A 103 -11.10 -0.27 -2.84
N ALA A 104 -12.02 0.68 -2.83
CA ALA A 104 -11.71 2.08 -2.49
C ALA A 104 -11.22 2.18 -1.04
N LEU A 105 -11.91 1.54 -0.08
CA LEU A 105 -11.50 1.49 1.32
C LEU A 105 -10.14 0.81 1.51
N LEU A 106 -9.86 -0.26 0.75
CA LEU A 106 -8.55 -0.89 0.73
C LEU A 106 -7.47 0.09 0.25
N GLY A 107 -7.76 0.90 -0.76
CA GLY A 107 -6.87 1.96 -1.25
C GLY A 107 -6.58 3.01 -0.17
N VAL A 108 -7.59 3.45 0.56
CA VAL A 108 -7.42 4.37 1.72
C VAL A 108 -6.49 3.75 2.76
N SER A 109 -6.70 2.50 3.10
CA SER A 109 -5.87 1.75 4.05
C SER A 109 -4.40 1.73 3.65
N VAL A 110 -4.11 1.32 2.41
CA VAL A 110 -2.73 1.27 1.88
C VAL A 110 -2.12 2.66 1.81
N GLY A 111 -2.91 3.68 1.43
CA GLY A 111 -2.47 5.07 1.39
C GLY A 111 -2.08 5.64 2.76
N LEU A 112 -2.59 5.07 3.87
CA LEU A 112 -2.14 5.39 5.24
C LEU A 112 -0.89 4.59 5.62
N VAL A 113 -0.86 3.30 5.33
CA VAL A 113 0.20 2.38 5.77
C VAL A 113 1.50 2.60 5.00
N MET A 114 1.45 2.87 3.70
CA MET A 114 2.61 3.00 2.83
C MET A 114 3.57 4.15 3.25
N PRO A 115 3.12 5.41 3.40
CA PRO A 115 4.01 6.49 3.84
C PRO A 115 4.42 6.33 5.29
N LEU A 116 3.59 5.68 6.11
CA LEU A 116 3.88 5.44 7.51
C LEU A 116 5.05 4.45 7.68
N SER A 117 5.07 3.34 6.93
CA SER A 117 6.15 2.35 7.02
C SER A 117 7.51 2.94 6.66
N THR A 118 7.58 3.71 5.56
CA THR A 118 8.81 4.39 5.16
C THR A 118 9.21 5.52 6.11
N GLY A 119 8.23 6.29 6.61
CA GLY A 119 8.44 7.35 7.60
C GLY A 119 8.99 6.83 8.93
N LEU A 120 8.51 5.69 9.40
CA LEU A 120 9.01 5.04 10.62
C LEU A 120 10.47 4.59 10.50
N LEU A 121 10.87 4.06 9.33
CA LEU A 121 12.27 3.72 9.09
C LEU A 121 13.17 4.95 9.14
N ALA A 122 12.73 6.06 8.56
CA ALA A 122 13.47 7.32 8.61
C ALA A 122 13.51 7.93 10.02
N TYR A 123 12.48 7.70 10.83
CA TYR A 123 12.37 8.26 12.19
C TYR A 123 13.21 7.51 13.22
N TYR A 124 13.16 6.17 13.21
CA TYR A 124 13.80 5.35 14.25
C TYR A 124 15.26 4.99 13.98
N TYR A 125 15.71 5.08 12.72
CA TYR A 125 17.04 4.61 12.34
C TYR A 125 17.95 5.75 11.87
N PRO A 126 19.27 5.69 12.19
CA PRO A 126 20.22 6.68 11.71
C PRO A 126 20.45 6.57 10.20
N PRO A 127 20.89 7.66 9.51
CA PRO A 127 21.04 7.71 8.06
C PRO A 127 21.86 6.56 7.47
N GLU A 128 22.87 6.07 8.18
CA GLU A 128 23.75 4.98 7.73
C GLU A 128 23.01 3.65 7.59
N GLN A 129 21.95 3.44 8.37
CA GLN A 129 21.14 2.23 8.35
C GLN A 129 19.88 2.37 7.48
N GLN A 130 19.43 3.60 7.22
CA GLN A 130 18.19 3.85 6.48
C GLN A 130 18.23 3.26 5.07
N ALA A 131 19.33 3.42 4.34
CA ALA A 131 19.47 2.91 2.98
C ALA A 131 19.31 1.37 2.93
N HIS A 132 19.92 0.66 3.87
CA HIS A 132 19.79 -0.79 3.97
C HIS A 132 18.36 -1.23 4.33
N LEU A 133 17.74 -0.57 5.31
CA LEU A 133 16.38 -0.91 5.76
C LEU A 133 15.31 -0.55 4.71
N MET A 134 15.50 0.55 3.97
CA MET A 134 14.62 0.89 2.84
C MET A 134 14.76 -0.13 1.70
N GLY A 135 15.98 -0.60 1.42
CA GLY A 135 16.20 -1.72 0.49
C GLY A 135 15.48 -3.00 0.93
N LEU A 136 15.57 -3.33 2.22
CA LEU A 136 14.88 -4.48 2.80
C LEU A 136 13.35 -4.30 2.74
N SER A 137 12.85 -3.11 3.02
CA SER A 137 11.42 -2.75 2.89
C SER A 137 10.94 -2.93 1.44
N ALA A 138 11.71 -2.50 0.46
CA ALA A 138 11.41 -2.71 -0.95
C ALA A 138 11.40 -4.22 -1.32
N ALA A 139 12.34 -5.00 -0.80
CA ALA A 139 12.34 -6.45 -0.98
C ALA A 139 11.10 -7.11 -0.35
N MET A 140 10.71 -6.69 0.87
CA MET A 140 9.49 -7.18 1.53
C MET A 140 8.22 -6.81 0.75
N ASN A 141 8.15 -5.62 0.15
CA ASN A 141 7.07 -5.23 -0.75
C ASN A 141 6.92 -6.22 -1.92
N GLN A 142 8.02 -6.53 -2.59
CA GLN A 142 8.01 -7.47 -3.72
C GLN A 142 7.68 -8.90 -3.28
N MET A 143 8.23 -9.35 -2.16
CA MET A 143 7.87 -10.63 -1.55
C MET A 143 6.38 -10.72 -1.25
N GLY A 144 5.80 -9.65 -0.68
CA GLY A 144 4.36 -9.55 -0.43
C GLY A 144 3.54 -9.72 -1.71
N GLY A 145 3.96 -9.09 -2.80
CA GLY A 145 3.33 -9.24 -4.11
C GLY A 145 3.37 -10.69 -4.63
N VAL A 146 4.53 -11.33 -4.55
CA VAL A 146 4.71 -12.74 -4.96
C VAL A 146 3.83 -13.67 -4.12
N VAL A 147 3.88 -13.55 -2.80
CA VAL A 147 3.07 -14.36 -1.88
C VAL A 147 1.57 -14.16 -2.15
N ALA A 148 1.14 -12.91 -2.31
CA ALA A 148 -0.25 -12.59 -2.60
C ALA A 148 -0.72 -13.20 -3.92
N THR A 149 0.08 -13.08 -4.98
CA THR A 149 -0.27 -13.62 -6.30
C THR A 149 -0.36 -15.14 -6.28
N LEU A 150 0.59 -15.82 -5.63
CA LEU A 150 0.58 -17.28 -5.53
C LEU A 150 -0.61 -17.78 -4.73
N LEU A 151 -0.84 -17.24 -3.53
CA LEU A 151 -1.96 -17.64 -2.68
C LEU A 151 -3.30 -17.31 -3.31
N ALA A 152 -3.47 -16.10 -3.85
CA ALA A 152 -4.69 -15.71 -4.52
C ALA A 152 -4.94 -16.55 -5.78
N GLY A 153 -3.90 -16.91 -6.53
CA GLY A 153 -3.99 -17.81 -7.67
C GLY A 153 -4.51 -19.19 -7.28
N LEU A 154 -3.95 -19.80 -6.23
CA LEU A 154 -4.41 -21.08 -5.70
C LEU A 154 -5.85 -21.00 -5.19
N LEU A 155 -6.19 -19.97 -4.44
CA LEU A 155 -7.51 -19.79 -3.87
C LEU A 155 -8.56 -19.47 -4.96
N SER A 156 -8.19 -18.74 -6.00
CA SER A 156 -9.10 -18.40 -7.10
C SER A 156 -9.53 -19.64 -7.93
N ALA A 157 -8.77 -20.73 -7.87
CA ALA A 157 -9.14 -22.01 -8.47
C ALA A 157 -10.40 -22.62 -7.81
N ILE A 158 -10.66 -22.31 -6.54
CA ILE A 158 -11.87 -22.72 -5.82
C ILE A 158 -13.02 -21.76 -6.16
N GLY A 159 -12.71 -20.47 -6.34
CA GLY A 159 -13.66 -19.43 -6.69
C GLY A 159 -13.05 -18.04 -6.44
N TRP A 160 -13.47 -17.04 -7.18
CA TRP A 160 -12.91 -15.69 -7.13
C TRP A 160 -12.96 -15.05 -5.73
N ARG A 161 -13.99 -15.35 -4.95
CA ARG A 161 -14.17 -14.83 -3.59
C ARG A 161 -13.05 -15.28 -2.66
N TRP A 162 -12.60 -16.52 -2.79
CA TRP A 162 -11.56 -17.11 -1.93
C TRP A 162 -10.22 -16.38 -2.04
N ALA A 163 -9.91 -15.81 -3.21
CA ALA A 163 -8.70 -15.02 -3.40
C ALA A 163 -8.55 -13.87 -2.39
N PHE A 164 -9.66 -13.31 -1.91
CA PHE A 164 -9.66 -12.20 -0.96
C PHE A 164 -9.27 -12.59 0.48
N LEU A 165 -9.30 -13.89 0.81
CA LEU A 165 -8.83 -14.36 2.13
C LEU A 165 -7.33 -14.15 2.35
N VAL A 166 -6.56 -13.92 1.29
CA VAL A 166 -5.15 -13.55 1.39
C VAL A 166 -4.95 -12.29 2.25
N TYR A 167 -5.93 -11.37 2.26
CA TYR A 167 -5.86 -10.15 3.09
C TYR A 167 -5.91 -10.41 4.60
N LEU A 168 -6.35 -11.60 5.03
CA LEU A 168 -6.29 -12.01 6.44
C LEU A 168 -4.85 -12.12 6.96
N LEU A 169 -3.85 -12.29 6.08
CA LEU A 169 -2.44 -12.20 6.47
C LEU A 169 -2.11 -10.84 7.10
N GLY A 170 -2.87 -9.80 6.80
CA GLY A 170 -2.78 -8.50 7.46
C GLY A 170 -3.01 -8.55 8.97
N LEU A 171 -3.73 -9.55 9.50
CA LEU A 171 -3.92 -9.72 10.94
C LEU A 171 -2.59 -9.89 11.69
N ILE A 172 -1.60 -10.54 11.07
CA ILE A 172 -0.27 -10.70 11.65
C ILE A 172 0.36 -9.32 11.88
N ALA A 173 0.29 -8.44 10.89
CA ALA A 173 0.81 -7.08 11.03
C ALA A 173 0.00 -6.24 12.03
N VAL A 174 -1.33 -6.40 12.10
CA VAL A 174 -2.18 -5.76 13.12
C VAL A 174 -1.67 -6.11 14.52
N VAL A 175 -1.47 -7.40 14.79
CA VAL A 175 -0.98 -7.88 16.10
C VAL A 175 0.42 -7.35 16.38
N MET A 176 1.33 -7.41 15.41
CA MET A 176 2.70 -6.90 15.57
C MET A 176 2.72 -5.40 15.88
N VAL A 177 1.93 -4.61 15.17
CA VAL A 177 1.82 -3.16 15.40
C VAL A 177 1.19 -2.88 16.77
N ALA A 178 0.14 -3.61 17.15
CA ALA A 178 -0.51 -3.44 18.43
C ALA A 178 0.42 -3.71 19.62
N VAL A 179 1.36 -4.64 19.48
CA VAL A 179 2.26 -5.07 20.57
C VAL A 179 3.57 -4.30 20.57
N TYR A 180 4.18 -4.06 19.40
CA TYR A 180 5.57 -3.61 19.30
C TYR A 180 5.75 -2.18 18.82
N LEU A 181 4.72 -1.53 18.22
CA LEU A 181 4.86 -0.16 17.75
C LEU A 181 4.64 0.82 18.90
N PRO A 182 5.62 1.68 19.25
CA PRO A 182 5.46 2.76 20.22
C PRO A 182 4.43 3.79 19.74
N ASP A 183 3.79 4.45 20.71
CA ASP A 183 2.82 5.51 20.40
C ASP A 183 3.54 6.87 20.31
N ASP A 184 4.23 7.10 19.21
CA ASP A 184 4.95 8.33 18.91
C ASP A 184 4.19 9.18 17.89
N HIS A 185 4.48 10.48 17.84
CA HIS A 185 3.95 11.40 16.84
C HIS A 185 5.04 11.73 15.79
N LEU A 186 4.91 11.19 14.58
CA LEU A 186 5.79 11.55 13.45
C LEU A 186 5.75 13.05 13.14
N GLY A 187 4.60 13.70 13.35
CA GLY A 187 4.45 15.15 13.20
C GLY A 187 5.27 15.98 14.18
N SER A 188 5.72 15.40 15.30
CA SER A 188 6.60 16.04 16.29
C SER A 188 8.10 15.91 15.96
N ALA A 189 8.46 15.18 14.91
CA ALA A 189 9.84 14.92 14.48
C ALA A 189 10.61 16.18 14.05
N ASN A 190 9.93 17.32 13.92
CA ASN A 190 10.58 18.63 13.70
C ASN A 190 11.52 19.06 14.84
N LYS A 191 11.58 18.32 15.96
CA LYS A 191 12.52 18.57 17.07
C LYS A 191 13.95 18.10 16.82
N ARG A 192 14.22 17.30 15.79
CA ARG A 192 15.60 16.85 15.44
C ARG A 192 16.26 17.67 14.33
N GLY A 193 15.74 18.86 14.01
CA GLY A 193 16.52 19.87 13.28
C GLY A 193 16.82 19.54 11.81
N ILE A 194 16.13 18.60 11.18
CA ILE A 194 16.15 18.49 9.72
C ILE A 194 15.00 19.36 9.20
N PRO A 195 15.27 20.58 8.73
CA PRO A 195 14.22 21.39 8.15
C PRO A 195 13.76 20.65 6.88
N PHE A 196 12.53 20.12 6.90
CA PHE A 196 11.85 19.76 5.65
C PHE A 196 11.70 21.07 4.87
N GLN A 197 12.65 21.31 3.97
CA GLN A 197 12.60 22.44 3.04
C GLN A 197 11.88 22.00 1.77
N PRO A 198 10.57 22.33 1.63
CA PRO A 198 9.84 22.03 0.41
C PRO A 198 10.46 22.71 -0.83
N ARG A 199 11.25 23.76 -0.61
CA ARG A 199 12.02 24.44 -1.67
C ARG A 199 13.14 23.60 -2.30
N GLN A 200 13.65 22.57 -1.62
CA GLN A 200 14.68 21.69 -2.21
C GLN A 200 14.08 20.65 -3.17
N LEU A 201 12.81 20.28 -2.98
CA LEU A 201 12.10 19.43 -3.94
C LEU A 201 11.78 20.15 -5.25
N LEU A 202 11.73 21.48 -5.24
CA LEU A 202 11.53 22.31 -6.45
C LEU A 202 12.82 22.66 -7.18
N LYS A 203 14.00 22.36 -6.62
CA LYS A 203 15.25 22.36 -7.38
C LYS A 203 15.42 21.04 -8.13
N PHE A 204 14.42 20.68 -8.91
CA PHE A 204 14.55 19.60 -9.88
C PHE A 204 15.68 19.95 -10.85
N HIS A 205 16.70 19.12 -10.85
CA HIS A 205 17.74 19.19 -11.86
C HIS A 205 17.06 19.04 -13.24
N PRO A 206 17.35 19.89 -14.23
CA PRO A 206 16.66 19.84 -15.53
C PRO A 206 16.70 18.46 -16.21
N SER A 207 17.70 17.64 -15.89
CA SER A 207 17.79 16.24 -16.34
C SER A 207 16.69 15.32 -15.75
N VAL A 208 16.23 15.56 -14.52
CA VAL A 208 15.17 14.76 -13.87
C VAL A 208 13.80 15.14 -14.44
N ASN A 209 13.58 16.43 -14.71
CA ASN A 209 12.37 16.91 -15.39
C ASN A 209 12.28 16.37 -16.83
N GLY A 210 13.40 16.33 -17.54
CA GLY A 210 13.47 15.73 -18.89
C GLY A 210 13.16 14.23 -18.86
N MET A 211 13.66 13.50 -17.87
CA MET A 211 13.40 12.06 -17.72
C MET A 211 11.96 11.77 -17.33
N LEU A 212 11.34 12.59 -16.45
CA LEU A 212 9.92 12.50 -16.10
C LEU A 212 9.02 12.82 -17.30
N LEU A 213 9.34 13.84 -18.09
CA LEU A 213 8.64 14.18 -19.33
C LEU A 213 8.75 13.05 -20.36
N LEU A 214 9.94 12.47 -20.53
CA LEU A 214 10.15 11.31 -21.41
C LEU A 214 9.36 10.09 -20.93
N MET A 215 9.31 9.80 -19.63
CA MET A 215 8.47 8.74 -19.11
C MET A 215 6.98 9.02 -19.33
N MET A 216 6.50 10.24 -19.10
CA MET A 216 5.12 10.61 -19.40
C MET A 216 4.78 10.45 -20.88
N ILE A 217 5.67 10.90 -21.78
CA ILE A 217 5.51 10.75 -23.24
C ILE A 217 5.50 9.26 -23.60
N PHE A 218 6.37 8.43 -23.03
CA PHE A 218 6.44 7.00 -23.28
C PHE A 218 5.19 6.26 -22.78
N PHE A 219 4.55 6.71 -21.69
CA PHE A 219 3.31 6.14 -21.17
C PHE A 219 2.06 6.64 -21.91
N ILE A 220 2.09 7.83 -22.50
CA ILE A 220 0.95 8.41 -23.23
C ILE A 220 0.93 7.98 -24.71
N TYR A 221 2.09 7.63 -25.29
CA TYR A 221 2.23 7.34 -26.73
C TYR A 221 2.08 5.88 -27.21
N PRO A 222 1.95 4.83 -26.38
CA PRO A 222 1.82 3.46 -26.94
C PRO A 222 0.46 3.13 -27.53
N THR A 223 -0.55 4.00 -27.46
CA THR A 223 -1.91 3.67 -27.92
C THR A 223 -2.16 3.97 -29.41
N ASN A 224 -1.20 4.53 -30.14
CA ASN A 224 -1.40 4.92 -31.55
C ASN A 224 -0.59 4.09 -32.58
N PHE A 225 0.05 2.98 -32.17
CA PHE A 225 0.81 2.12 -33.10
C PHE A 225 0.25 0.70 -33.22
N ALA A 226 -1.05 0.51 -32.97
CA ALA A 226 -1.78 -0.73 -33.26
C ALA A 226 -2.88 -0.43 -34.29
N ILE A 227 -2.49 -0.17 -35.54
CA ILE A 227 -3.29 -0.35 -36.74
C ILE A 227 -2.53 -1.27 -37.68
#